data_3ccd7f26e8e57660d582245cd6418bc1
#
_entry.id   3ccd7f26e8e57660d582245cd6418bc1
#
_cell.length_a   1.000
_cell.length_b   1.000
_cell.length_c   1.000
_cell.angle_alpha   90.00
_cell.angle_beta   90.00
_cell.angle_gamma   90.00
#
_symmetry.space_group_name_H-M   'P 1'
#
loop_
_entity.id
_entity.type
_entity.pdbx_description
1 polymer ?
#
loop_
_entity_poly.entity_id
_entity_poly.type
_entity_poly.pdbx_seq_one_letter_code
_entity_poly.pdbx_strand_id
1 'polypeptide(L)'
;MRFDFRYQVLYFSSVKKISSVTGFTLIEILIVVAIIGLLVSIVAPNLLGRFESSKGEIAKAQLETLSSAVQSFYLDVGRCPVALSELVSSTDKKWKGPYLSKRTVPLDQWGRDYQYKCPGDHGPFDLYTLGPNGRLDDQAIKNW
;
A
#
# COMPACT_ATOMS: atom_id res chain seq x y z
N MET A 1 -39.06 85.45 -8.18
CA MET A 1 -38.08 84.51 -8.76
C MET A 1 -38.38 83.13 -8.34
N ARG A 2 -39.01 82.34 -9.15
CA ARG A 2 -39.38 80.91 -8.85
C ARG A 2 -38.31 80.04 -9.49
N PHE A 3 -37.62 79.25 -8.75
CA PHE A 3 -36.76 78.13 -9.21
C PHE A 3 -37.43 76.81 -8.98
N ASP A 4 -38.00 76.23 -10.09
CA ASP A 4 -38.47 74.84 -10.09
C ASP A 4 -37.30 73.91 -10.33
N PHE A 5 -36.96 73.13 -9.29
CA PHE A 5 -35.99 72.01 -9.40
C PHE A 5 -36.78 70.71 -9.60
N ARG A 6 -36.94 70.27 -10.83
CA ARG A 6 -37.44 68.93 -11.18
C ARG A 6 -36.30 67.93 -11.04
N TYR A 7 -36.34 67.16 -9.98
CA TYR A 7 -35.50 65.98 -9.88
C TYR A 7 -36.09 64.84 -10.73
N GLN A 8 -35.52 64.56 -11.90
CA GLN A 8 -35.79 63.34 -12.65
C GLN A 8 -35.02 62.20 -12.00
N VAL A 9 -35.73 61.35 -11.27
CA VAL A 9 -35.20 60.07 -10.75
C VAL A 9 -35.23 59.10 -11.92
N LEU A 10 -34.04 58.84 -12.50
CA LEU A 10 -33.82 57.77 -13.46
C LEU A 10 -33.75 56.44 -12.69
N TYR A 11 -34.86 55.72 -12.65
CA TYR A 11 -34.89 54.35 -12.24
C TYR A 11 -34.22 53.47 -13.30
N PHE A 12 -32.93 53.14 -13.11
CA PHE A 12 -32.25 52.16 -13.91
C PHE A 12 -32.63 50.77 -13.37
N SER A 13 -33.71 50.21 -13.90
CA SER A 13 -34.10 48.84 -13.62
C SER A 13 -33.27 47.88 -14.47
N SER A 14 -32.05 47.55 -13.98
CA SER A 14 -31.27 46.50 -14.59
C SER A 14 -31.73 45.16 -14.01
N VAL A 15 -32.74 44.59 -14.63
CA VAL A 15 -33.16 43.22 -14.34
C VAL A 15 -32.10 42.27 -14.91
N LYS A 16 -31.18 41.84 -14.07
CA LYS A 16 -30.26 40.76 -14.41
C LYS A 16 -31.09 39.52 -14.69
N LYS A 17 -31.10 39.09 -15.95
CA LYS A 17 -31.70 37.83 -16.39
C LYS A 17 -30.99 36.68 -15.65
N ILE A 18 -31.64 36.12 -14.66
CA ILE A 18 -31.15 34.92 -13.99
C ILE A 18 -31.21 33.81 -15.02
N SER A 19 -30.05 33.39 -15.53
CA SER A 19 -29.95 32.21 -16.37
C SER A 19 -30.46 31.03 -15.56
N SER A 20 -31.46 30.33 -16.08
CA SER A 20 -32.00 29.10 -15.45
C SER A 20 -30.87 28.08 -15.35
N VAL A 21 -30.45 27.81 -14.14
CA VAL A 21 -29.56 26.67 -13.85
C VAL A 21 -30.44 25.44 -14.01
N THR A 22 -30.24 24.71 -15.09
CA THR A 22 -30.88 23.39 -15.26
C THR A 22 -30.24 22.45 -14.25
N GLY A 23 -30.96 22.14 -13.20
CA GLY A 23 -30.58 21.12 -12.23
C GLY A 23 -30.71 19.71 -12.83
N PHE A 24 -29.90 18.78 -12.36
CA PHE A 24 -30.03 17.36 -12.71
C PHE A 24 -31.35 16.77 -12.21
N THR A 25 -31.94 15.89 -13.00
CA THR A 25 -33.12 15.14 -12.58
C THR A 25 -32.72 13.97 -11.71
N LEU A 26 -33.60 13.54 -10.80
CA LEU A 26 -33.38 12.39 -9.93
C LEU A 26 -33.15 11.11 -10.75
N ILE A 27 -33.89 10.95 -11.87
CA ILE A 27 -33.74 9.79 -12.75
C ILE A 27 -32.37 9.79 -13.47
N GLU A 28 -31.82 10.93 -13.82
CA GLU A 28 -30.52 11.03 -14.47
C GLU A 28 -29.41 10.57 -13.52
N ILE A 29 -29.44 10.98 -12.26
CA ILE A 29 -28.50 10.50 -11.25
C ILE A 29 -28.67 9.00 -10.99
N LEU A 30 -29.90 8.49 -10.96
CA LEU A 30 -30.19 7.07 -10.79
C LEU A 30 -29.58 6.22 -11.92
N ILE A 31 -29.71 6.65 -13.15
CA ILE A 31 -29.14 5.97 -14.31
C ILE A 31 -27.61 5.98 -14.25
N VAL A 32 -27.00 7.10 -13.91
CA VAL A 32 -25.54 7.23 -13.79
C VAL A 32 -25.00 6.28 -12.71
N VAL A 33 -25.63 6.25 -11.53
CA VAL A 33 -25.20 5.34 -10.43
C VAL A 33 -25.38 3.87 -10.83
N ALA A 34 -26.46 3.53 -11.53
CA ALA A 34 -26.67 2.17 -12.03
C ALA A 34 -25.60 1.74 -13.02
N ILE A 35 -25.20 2.62 -13.95
CA ILE A 35 -24.13 2.33 -14.92
C ILE A 35 -22.78 2.18 -14.21
N ILE A 36 -22.46 3.08 -13.28
CA ILE A 36 -21.21 2.99 -12.49
C ILE A 36 -21.17 1.67 -11.70
N GLY A 37 -22.28 1.31 -11.04
CA GLY A 37 -22.39 0.04 -10.31
C GLY A 37 -22.14 -1.17 -11.20
N LEU A 38 -22.68 -1.18 -12.41
CA LEU A 38 -22.45 -2.24 -13.39
C LEU A 38 -20.97 -2.33 -13.80
N LEU A 39 -20.34 -1.20 -14.10
CA LEU A 39 -18.92 -1.16 -14.49
C LEU A 39 -18.01 -1.63 -13.35
N VAL A 40 -18.25 -1.17 -12.13
CA VAL A 40 -17.48 -1.58 -10.94
C VAL A 40 -17.60 -3.08 -10.69
N SER A 41 -18.77 -3.68 -10.89
CA SER A 41 -18.98 -5.12 -10.67
C SER A 41 -18.10 -6.01 -11.57
N ILE A 42 -17.76 -5.54 -12.76
CA ILE A 42 -16.90 -6.27 -13.72
C ILE A 42 -15.41 -6.05 -13.41
N VAL A 43 -15.04 -4.83 -13.01
CA VAL A 43 -13.62 -4.44 -12.85
C VAL A 43 -13.06 -4.84 -11.49
N ALA A 44 -13.86 -4.75 -10.42
CA ALA A 44 -13.39 -4.97 -9.05
C ALA A 44 -12.72 -6.34 -8.81
N PRO A 45 -13.27 -7.49 -9.24
CA PRO A 45 -12.65 -8.79 -8.99
C PRO A 45 -11.28 -8.94 -9.65
N ASN A 46 -11.10 -8.38 -10.87
CA ASN A 46 -9.84 -8.44 -11.59
C ASN A 46 -8.74 -7.59 -10.92
N LEU A 47 -9.10 -6.45 -10.34
CA LEU A 47 -8.16 -5.61 -9.61
C LEU A 47 -7.69 -6.27 -8.32
N LEU A 48 -8.60 -6.85 -7.55
CA LEU A 48 -8.26 -7.51 -6.28
C LEU A 48 -7.26 -8.66 -6.50
N GLY A 49 -7.47 -9.49 -7.53
CA GLY A 49 -6.54 -10.57 -7.87
C GLY A 49 -5.13 -10.06 -8.24
N ARG A 50 -5.05 -8.96 -8.98
CA ARG A 50 -3.75 -8.34 -9.33
C ARG A 50 -3.04 -7.76 -8.13
N PHE A 51 -3.75 -7.15 -7.18
CA PHE A 51 -3.16 -6.63 -5.95
C PHE A 51 -2.53 -7.74 -5.10
N GLU A 52 -3.22 -8.86 -4.92
CA GLU A 52 -2.67 -9.98 -4.15
C GLU A 52 -1.46 -10.62 -4.86
N SER A 53 -1.50 -10.79 -6.18
CA SER A 53 -0.36 -11.27 -6.95
C SER A 53 0.86 -10.34 -6.79
N SER A 54 0.67 -9.02 -6.90
CA SER A 54 1.75 -8.05 -6.72
C SER A 54 2.35 -8.08 -5.31
N LYS A 55 1.52 -8.26 -4.27
CA LYS A 55 2.02 -8.45 -2.90
C LYS A 55 2.89 -9.69 -2.78
N GLY A 56 2.51 -10.79 -3.42
CA GLY A 56 3.30 -12.02 -3.44
C GLY A 56 4.69 -11.82 -4.04
N GLU A 57 4.77 -11.14 -5.19
CA GLU A 57 6.05 -10.84 -5.85
C GLU A 57 6.94 -9.92 -4.99
N ILE A 58 6.37 -8.88 -4.39
CA ILE A 58 7.11 -7.99 -3.49
C ILE A 58 7.61 -8.76 -2.27
N ALA A 59 6.78 -9.62 -1.68
CA ALA A 59 7.17 -10.42 -0.52
C ALA A 59 8.30 -11.39 -0.87
N LYS A 60 8.29 -11.99 -2.08
CA LYS A 60 9.36 -12.85 -2.58
C LYS A 60 10.68 -12.07 -2.72
N ALA A 61 10.68 -10.92 -3.36
CA ALA A 61 11.88 -10.09 -3.51
C ALA A 61 12.43 -9.63 -2.14
N GLN A 62 11.54 -9.35 -1.20
CA GLN A 62 11.92 -8.97 0.17
C GLN A 62 12.51 -10.16 0.93
N LEU A 63 11.98 -11.36 0.74
CA LEU A 63 12.51 -12.59 1.31
C LEU A 63 13.90 -12.92 0.77
N GLU A 64 14.14 -12.73 -0.52
CA GLU A 64 15.47 -12.87 -1.14
C GLU A 64 16.48 -11.87 -0.56
N THR A 65 16.05 -10.63 -0.31
CA THR A 65 16.87 -9.60 0.35
C THR A 65 17.25 -10.01 1.78
N LEU A 66 16.28 -10.50 2.54
CA LEU A 66 16.52 -11.00 3.90
C LEU A 66 17.42 -12.22 3.91
N SER A 67 17.23 -13.15 2.98
CA SER A 67 18.09 -14.34 2.82
C SER A 67 19.55 -13.95 2.54
N SER A 68 19.76 -12.98 1.66
CA SER A 68 21.10 -12.46 1.36
C SER A 68 21.74 -11.79 2.58
N ALA A 69 20.96 -11.08 3.37
CA ALA A 69 21.43 -10.46 4.62
C ALA A 69 21.81 -11.52 5.68
N VAL A 70 21.06 -12.61 5.81
CA VAL A 70 21.39 -13.73 6.68
C VAL A 70 22.71 -14.40 6.25
N GLN A 71 22.89 -14.60 4.94
CA GLN A 71 24.13 -15.15 4.39
C GLN A 71 25.33 -14.24 4.65
N SER A 72 25.17 -12.92 4.46
CA SER A 72 26.23 -11.95 4.75
C SER A 72 26.63 -11.92 6.22
N PHE A 73 25.63 -11.99 7.12
CA PHE A 73 25.89 -12.14 8.55
C PHE A 73 26.67 -13.42 8.85
N TYR A 74 26.26 -14.54 8.24
CA TYR A 74 26.95 -15.83 8.44
C TYR A 74 28.42 -15.78 7.99
N LEU A 75 28.68 -15.14 6.84
CA LEU A 75 30.05 -15.01 6.32
C LEU A 75 30.96 -14.16 7.24
N ASP A 76 30.43 -13.11 7.82
CA ASP A 76 31.19 -12.21 8.68
C ASP A 76 31.37 -12.77 10.11
N VAL A 77 30.33 -13.31 10.69
CA VAL A 77 30.30 -13.72 12.09
C VAL A 77 30.67 -15.19 12.28
N GLY A 78 30.43 -16.03 11.27
CA GLY A 78 30.72 -17.49 11.29
C GLY A 78 29.63 -18.32 11.97
N ARG A 79 28.48 -17.73 12.28
CA ARG A 79 27.29 -18.39 12.82
C ARG A 79 26.02 -17.82 12.23
N CYS A 80 24.93 -18.51 12.37
CA CYS A 80 23.61 -17.93 12.07
C CYS A 80 23.24 -16.82 13.06
N PRO A 81 22.46 -15.80 12.63
CA PRO A 81 21.81 -14.92 13.55
C PRO A 81 20.80 -15.69 14.41
N VAL A 82 20.69 -15.36 15.68
CA VAL A 82 19.70 -15.97 16.59
C VAL A 82 18.29 -15.51 16.25
N ALA A 83 18.18 -14.26 15.78
CA ALA A 83 16.95 -13.66 15.29
C ALA A 83 17.26 -12.67 14.16
N LEU A 84 16.29 -12.39 13.31
CA LEU A 84 16.46 -11.42 12.19
C LEU A 84 16.83 -10.01 12.67
N SER A 85 16.56 -9.67 13.92
CA SER A 85 16.97 -8.38 14.50
C SER A 85 18.49 -8.21 14.58
N GLU A 86 19.28 -9.31 14.64
CA GLU A 86 20.75 -9.24 14.59
C GLU A 86 21.29 -8.73 13.23
N LEU A 87 20.50 -8.82 12.18
CA LEU A 87 20.84 -8.24 10.89
C LEU A 87 20.91 -6.70 10.92
N VAL A 88 20.24 -6.10 11.89
CA VAL A 88 20.17 -4.63 12.06
C VAL A 88 21.10 -4.16 13.17
N SER A 89 21.22 -4.92 14.26
CA SER A 89 22.05 -4.58 15.42
C SER A 89 22.46 -5.86 16.14
N SER A 90 23.76 -6.03 16.37
CA SER A 90 24.30 -7.14 17.13
C SER A 90 25.47 -6.68 18.00
N THR A 91 25.67 -7.34 19.13
CA THR A 91 26.82 -7.12 20.04
C THR A 91 28.02 -8.00 19.69
N ASP A 92 27.92 -8.83 18.66
CA ASP A 92 28.99 -9.71 18.23
C ASP A 92 30.19 -8.90 17.72
N LYS A 93 31.40 -9.24 18.17
CA LYS A 93 32.64 -8.53 17.81
C LYS A 93 33.02 -8.61 16.33
N LYS A 94 32.52 -9.63 15.63
CA LYS A 94 32.75 -9.85 14.20
C LYS A 94 31.66 -9.23 13.33
N TRP A 95 30.63 -8.68 13.95
CA TRP A 95 29.53 -8.07 13.21
C TRP A 95 29.97 -6.82 12.43
N LYS A 96 29.72 -6.78 11.15
CA LYS A 96 30.08 -5.67 10.24
C LYS A 96 28.87 -4.94 9.66
N GLY A 97 27.65 -5.30 10.12
CA GLY A 97 26.42 -4.69 9.61
C GLY A 97 26.27 -3.21 9.89
N PRO A 98 25.11 -2.63 9.65
CA PRO A 98 23.84 -3.31 9.39
C PRO A 98 23.76 -3.98 8.02
N TYR A 99 23.15 -5.16 7.95
CA TYR A 99 22.98 -5.92 6.71
C TYR A 99 21.67 -5.60 5.99
N LEU A 100 20.84 -4.77 6.60
CA LEU A 100 19.60 -4.24 6.01
C LEU A 100 19.71 -2.73 5.86
N SER A 101 19.20 -2.20 4.73
CA SER A 101 19.19 -0.76 4.47
C SER A 101 18.33 0.03 5.47
N LYS A 102 17.27 -0.58 5.97
CA LYS A 102 16.43 -0.02 7.04
C LYS A 102 16.91 -0.52 8.39
N ARG A 103 16.83 0.33 9.42
CA ARG A 103 17.21 -0.01 10.81
C ARG A 103 16.18 -0.88 11.54
N THR A 104 15.32 -1.54 10.80
CA THR A 104 14.29 -2.45 11.34
C THR A 104 14.13 -3.61 10.36
N VAL A 105 13.84 -4.79 10.89
CA VAL A 105 13.39 -5.91 10.08
C VAL A 105 12.01 -5.54 9.50
N PRO A 106 11.83 -5.60 8.18
CA PRO A 106 10.54 -5.27 7.58
C PRO A 106 9.50 -6.33 7.91
N LEU A 107 8.24 -5.92 7.99
CA LEU A 107 7.10 -6.82 7.96
C LEU A 107 6.84 -7.30 6.53
N ASP A 108 6.14 -8.41 6.39
CA ASP A 108 5.66 -8.90 5.11
C ASP A 108 4.55 -7.98 4.53
N GLN A 109 4.08 -8.29 3.32
CA GLN A 109 3.06 -7.48 2.63
C GLN A 109 1.66 -7.59 3.27
N TRP A 110 1.49 -8.45 4.24
CA TRP A 110 0.26 -8.64 5.04
C TRP A 110 0.41 -8.15 6.48
N GLY A 111 1.56 -7.48 6.81
CA GLY A 111 1.82 -6.85 8.11
C GLY A 111 2.27 -7.83 9.19
N ARG A 112 2.86 -8.97 8.84
CA ARG A 112 3.34 -9.99 9.76
C ARG A 112 4.86 -10.08 9.73
N ASP A 113 5.45 -10.63 10.83
CA ASP A 113 6.86 -10.94 10.89
C ASP A 113 7.21 -12.13 9.98
N TYR A 114 8.36 -12.08 9.33
CA TYR A 114 8.96 -13.22 8.66
C TYR A 114 9.32 -14.29 9.70
N GLN A 115 9.01 -15.53 9.39
CA GLN A 115 9.39 -16.67 10.19
C GLN A 115 10.82 -17.08 9.83
N TYR A 116 11.64 -17.31 10.86
CA TYR A 116 13.06 -17.62 10.67
C TYR A 116 13.49 -18.74 11.63
N LYS A 117 14.25 -19.71 11.12
CA LYS A 117 14.84 -20.79 11.87
C LYS A 117 16.23 -21.11 11.36
N CYS A 118 17.21 -21.16 12.22
CA CYS A 118 18.56 -21.66 11.91
C CYS A 118 19.07 -22.54 13.05
N PRO A 119 19.58 -23.75 12.75
CA PRO A 119 19.58 -24.39 11.44
C PRO A 119 18.17 -24.67 10.93
N GLY A 120 17.99 -24.63 9.60
CA GLY A 120 16.72 -24.92 8.95
C GLY A 120 16.40 -26.41 8.90
N ASP A 121 15.15 -26.76 8.64
CA ASP A 121 14.74 -28.14 8.37
C ASP A 121 14.87 -28.47 6.86
N HIS A 122 14.87 -27.45 5.99
CA HIS A 122 14.90 -27.59 4.53
C HIS A 122 16.21 -27.10 3.91
N GLY A 123 17.06 -26.44 4.68
CA GLY A 123 18.32 -25.91 4.21
C GLY A 123 19.17 -25.37 5.36
N PRO A 124 20.23 -24.59 5.06
CA PRO A 124 21.08 -23.99 6.10
C PRO A 124 20.29 -23.16 7.10
N PHE A 125 19.25 -22.50 6.62
CA PHE A 125 18.23 -21.82 7.40
C PHE A 125 16.91 -21.80 6.65
N ASP A 126 15.81 -21.76 7.38
CA ASP A 126 14.47 -21.60 6.85
C ASP A 126 14.01 -20.16 7.09
N LEU A 127 13.55 -19.50 6.03
CA LEU A 127 12.98 -18.16 6.06
C LEU A 127 11.73 -18.13 5.20
N TYR A 128 10.61 -17.66 5.76
CA TYR A 128 9.34 -17.67 5.04
C TYR A 128 8.35 -16.64 5.59
N THR A 129 7.35 -16.32 4.79
CA THR A 129 6.14 -15.64 5.22
C THR A 129 4.93 -16.53 5.03
N LEU A 130 3.94 -16.37 5.91
CA LEU A 130 2.70 -17.14 5.90
C LEU A 130 1.71 -16.72 4.81
N GLY A 131 2.09 -15.72 3.99
CA GLY A 131 1.27 -15.25 2.88
C GLY A 131 -0.07 -14.63 3.32
N PRO A 132 -1.04 -14.50 2.39
CA PRO A 132 -2.32 -13.83 2.67
C PRO A 132 -3.14 -14.54 3.75
N ASN A 133 -3.09 -15.85 3.79
CA ASN A 133 -3.92 -16.67 4.68
C ASN A 133 -3.39 -16.75 6.13
N GLY A 134 -2.14 -16.31 6.37
CA GLY A 134 -1.50 -16.40 7.69
C GLY A 134 -1.26 -17.83 8.15
N ARG A 135 -1.10 -18.77 7.22
CA ARG A 135 -0.85 -20.20 7.47
C ARG A 135 0.28 -20.68 6.59
N LEU A 136 0.93 -21.75 7.03
CA LEU A 136 1.95 -22.43 6.24
C LEU A 136 1.27 -23.37 5.24
N ASP A 137 0.80 -22.82 4.12
CA ASP A 137 0.16 -23.52 3.02
C ASP A 137 0.88 -23.24 1.68
N ASP A 138 0.22 -23.58 0.56
CA ASP A 138 0.77 -23.38 -0.78
C ASP A 138 0.94 -21.89 -1.17
N GLN A 139 0.32 -20.99 -0.42
CA GLN A 139 0.46 -19.53 -0.60
C GLN A 139 1.55 -18.92 0.27
N ALA A 140 2.17 -19.71 1.14
CA ALA A 140 3.34 -19.27 1.89
C ALA A 140 4.53 -19.12 0.95
N ILE A 141 5.29 -18.04 1.11
CA ILE A 141 6.48 -17.75 0.31
C ILE A 141 7.69 -18.14 1.14
N LYS A 142 8.53 -19.03 0.59
CA LYS A 142 9.60 -19.73 1.29
C LYS A 142 10.91 -19.59 0.53
N ASN A 143 12.04 -19.75 1.23
CA ASN A 143 13.37 -19.76 0.63
C ASN A 143 13.85 -21.15 0.17
N TRP A 144 12.97 -22.15 0.24
CA TRP A 144 13.22 -23.54 -0.22
C TRP A 144 12.17 -24.04 -1.18
#